data_dbc1b89bf0fda5aa85eab9eb6df5be77
#
_entry.id   dbc1b89bf0fda5aa85eab9eb6df5be77
#
_cell.length_a   1.000
_cell.length_b   1.000
_cell.length_c   1.000
_cell.angle_alpha   90.00
_cell.angle_beta   90.00
_cell.angle_gamma   90.00
#
_symmetry.space_group_name_H-M   'P 1'
#
loop_
_entity.id
_entity.type
_entity.pdbx_description
1 polymer ?
#
loop_
_entity_poly.entity_id
_entity_poly.type
_entity_poly.pdbx_seq_one_letter_code
_entity_poly.pdbx_strand_id
1 'polypeptide(L)'
;MRHVTPEEATRFLAADPVGNVELLCALRYDHAIQCIGVVRGGALAGELVAAQEDGDNALTARFEAADGAALAPLIVACPPDARRIVVHRAWMLLALTTAFSLIPEQRSESVFFETAAVALPASPTVRLLTIADAAIVAASATMGGGKGFLDALAQGFRPFGVLTDDRLIAHAIAANATDWTEEVMSVWTAPRMRGRGLATAVVATTAADILRRNRTAIYVAAVTNLASQRVAVKTGFQRAYETLAYRRLR
;
A
#
# COMPACT_ATOMS: atom_id res chain seq x y z
N MET A 1 -1.76 22.84 -18.15
CA MET A 1 -0.80 21.90 -17.54
C MET A 1 0.33 22.67 -16.91
N ARG A 2 0.77 22.34 -15.71
CA ARG A 2 1.91 22.98 -15.03
C ARG A 2 2.57 22.00 -14.05
N HIS A 3 3.77 22.31 -13.62
CA HIS A 3 4.32 21.68 -12.42
C HIS A 3 3.48 22.04 -11.19
N VAL A 4 3.28 21.07 -10.31
CA VAL A 4 2.59 21.25 -9.02
C VAL A 4 3.53 20.85 -7.90
N THR A 5 3.34 21.43 -6.72
CA THR A 5 4.14 21.03 -5.56
C THR A 5 3.60 19.71 -4.99
N PRO A 6 4.41 18.93 -4.24
CA PRO A 6 3.93 17.75 -3.55
C PRO A 6 2.74 18.02 -2.61
N GLU A 7 2.67 19.21 -2.00
CA GLU A 7 1.55 19.61 -1.13
C GLU A 7 0.27 19.87 -1.92
N GLU A 8 0.36 20.46 -3.13
CA GLU A 8 -0.80 20.63 -4.03
C GLU A 8 -1.30 19.27 -4.51
N ALA A 9 -0.36 18.39 -4.91
CA ALA A 9 -0.61 17.02 -5.30
C ALA A 9 -1.34 16.26 -4.20
N THR A 10 -0.79 16.25 -3.00
CA THR A 10 -1.37 15.60 -1.82
C THR A 10 -2.81 16.08 -1.56
N ARG A 11 -3.07 17.39 -1.64
CA ARG A 11 -4.44 17.92 -1.44
C ARG A 11 -5.43 17.45 -2.49
N PHE A 12 -5.01 17.32 -3.73
CA PHE A 12 -5.85 16.80 -4.80
C PHE A 12 -6.16 15.31 -4.60
N LEU A 13 -5.13 14.51 -4.32
CA LEU A 13 -5.25 13.06 -4.15
C LEU A 13 -6.00 12.68 -2.86
N ALA A 14 -5.96 13.53 -1.84
CA ALA A 14 -6.65 13.34 -0.56
C ALA A 14 -8.19 13.35 -0.66
N ALA A 15 -8.75 13.75 -1.80
CA ALA A 15 -10.19 13.64 -2.05
C ALA A 15 -10.67 12.16 -2.09
N ASP A 16 -9.77 11.23 -2.47
CA ASP A 16 -9.99 9.77 -2.41
C ASP A 16 -8.71 9.10 -1.89
N PRO A 17 -8.44 9.12 -0.57
CA PRO A 17 -7.16 8.68 -0.01
C PRO A 17 -6.93 7.18 -0.12
N VAL A 18 -7.97 6.37 -0.23
CA VAL A 18 -7.84 4.93 -0.48
C VAL A 18 -7.59 4.67 -1.95
N GLY A 19 -8.37 5.25 -2.84
CA GLY A 19 -8.20 5.10 -4.29
C GLY A 19 -6.86 5.65 -4.81
N ASN A 20 -6.27 6.61 -4.11
CA ASN A 20 -5.00 7.25 -4.47
C ASN A 20 -3.82 6.84 -3.57
N VAL A 21 -3.96 5.77 -2.78
CA VAL A 21 -2.93 5.40 -1.80
C VAL A 21 -1.54 5.22 -2.43
N GLU A 22 -1.45 4.64 -3.62
CA GLU A 22 -0.19 4.45 -4.35
C GLU A 22 0.51 5.78 -4.69
N LEU A 23 -0.26 6.79 -5.15
CA LEU A 23 0.29 8.10 -5.45
C LEU A 23 0.68 8.85 -4.17
N LEU A 24 -0.16 8.78 -3.14
CA LEU A 24 0.11 9.39 -1.84
C LEU A 24 1.33 8.75 -1.14
N CYS A 25 1.51 7.44 -1.27
CA CYS A 25 2.72 6.76 -0.79
C CYS A 25 3.95 7.20 -1.56
N ALA A 26 3.86 7.32 -2.89
CA ALA A 26 4.96 7.82 -3.70
C ALA A 26 5.39 9.23 -3.27
N LEU A 27 4.44 10.15 -3.04
CA LEU A 27 4.73 11.50 -2.56
C LEU A 27 5.40 11.52 -1.17
N ARG A 28 5.17 10.49 -0.35
CA ARG A 28 5.66 10.42 1.03
C ARG A 28 7.01 9.73 1.18
N TYR A 29 7.24 8.68 0.41
CA TYR A 29 8.34 7.74 0.63
C TYR A 29 9.34 7.64 -0.52
N ASP A 30 8.93 7.97 -1.75
CA ASP A 30 9.78 7.85 -2.92
C ASP A 30 10.70 9.07 -3.08
N HIS A 31 11.69 8.95 -3.97
CA HIS A 31 12.69 9.98 -4.25
C HIS A 31 12.54 10.57 -5.67
N ALA A 32 13.22 11.68 -5.94
CA ALA A 32 13.22 12.35 -7.24
C ALA A 32 11.82 12.62 -7.80
N ILE A 33 10.90 13.08 -6.94
CA ILE A 33 9.49 13.26 -7.26
C ILE A 33 9.28 14.39 -8.25
N GLN A 34 8.56 14.09 -9.33
CA GLN A 34 8.08 15.06 -10.31
C GLN A 34 6.56 15.02 -10.34
N CYS A 35 5.91 16.15 -10.10
CA CYS A 35 4.47 16.28 -10.13
C CYS A 35 4.04 17.23 -11.24
N ILE A 36 3.16 16.77 -12.13
CA ILE A 36 2.61 17.54 -13.24
C ILE A 36 1.08 17.50 -13.14
N GLY A 37 0.47 18.67 -13.04
CA GLY A 37 -0.97 18.81 -12.88
C GLY A 37 -1.68 19.39 -14.09
N VAL A 38 -2.89 18.93 -14.37
CA VAL A 38 -3.84 19.53 -15.31
C VAL A 38 -4.84 20.34 -14.53
N VAL A 39 -4.97 21.63 -14.85
CA VAL A 39 -5.87 22.56 -14.16
C VAL A 39 -7.06 22.90 -15.06
N ARG A 40 -8.27 22.82 -14.53
CA ARG A 40 -9.52 23.25 -15.18
C ARG A 40 -10.32 24.08 -14.18
N GLY A 41 -10.83 25.25 -14.62
CA GLY A 41 -11.61 26.12 -13.75
C GLY A 41 -10.91 26.54 -12.45
N GLY A 42 -9.57 26.59 -12.44
CA GLY A 42 -8.77 26.95 -11.27
C GLY A 42 -8.45 25.80 -10.30
N ALA A 43 -9.00 24.59 -10.53
CA ALA A 43 -8.75 23.41 -9.70
C ALA A 43 -7.97 22.32 -10.48
N LEU A 44 -7.24 21.45 -9.78
CA LEU A 44 -6.63 20.27 -10.38
C LEU A 44 -7.73 19.30 -10.84
N ALA A 45 -7.59 18.82 -12.06
CA ALA A 45 -8.46 17.83 -12.70
C ALA A 45 -7.71 16.54 -13.06
N GLY A 46 -6.40 16.53 -12.89
CA GLY A 46 -5.57 15.36 -13.08
C GLY A 46 -4.12 15.62 -12.68
N GLU A 47 -3.40 14.55 -12.40
CA GLU A 47 -2.03 14.57 -11.93
C GLU A 47 -1.24 13.36 -12.41
N LEU A 48 0.02 13.60 -12.72
CA LEU A 48 1.07 12.62 -12.94
C LEU A 48 2.10 12.77 -11.81
N VAL A 49 2.34 11.69 -11.08
CA VAL A 49 3.45 11.56 -10.14
C VAL A 49 4.46 10.59 -10.74
N ALA A 50 5.67 11.07 -11.00
CA ALA A 50 6.80 10.26 -11.43
C ALA A 50 7.88 10.31 -10.35
N ALA A 51 8.25 9.14 -9.80
CA ALA A 51 9.15 9.03 -8.67
C ALA A 51 10.01 7.76 -8.75
N GLN A 52 11.16 7.77 -8.07
CA GLN A 52 12.02 6.60 -7.88
C GLN A 52 11.62 5.90 -6.58
N GLU A 53 11.28 4.61 -6.67
CA GLU A 53 11.03 3.76 -5.51
C GLU A 53 12.34 3.36 -4.83
N ASP A 54 12.32 3.16 -3.52
CA ASP A 54 13.48 2.66 -2.77
C ASP A 54 13.98 1.33 -3.34
N GLY A 55 15.27 1.28 -3.64
CA GLY A 55 15.94 0.08 -4.18
C GLY A 55 15.77 -0.13 -5.68
N ASP A 56 15.05 0.72 -6.40
CA ASP A 56 14.95 0.72 -7.86
C ASP A 56 15.42 2.07 -8.43
N ASN A 57 16.33 2.01 -9.40
CA ASN A 57 16.79 3.22 -10.13
C ASN A 57 15.83 3.62 -11.26
N ALA A 58 14.76 2.86 -11.49
CA ALA A 58 13.80 3.15 -12.54
C ALA A 58 12.74 4.15 -12.06
N LEU A 59 12.48 5.16 -12.89
CA LEU A 59 11.40 6.10 -12.65
C LEU A 59 10.04 5.41 -12.89
N THR A 60 9.18 5.43 -11.88
CA THR A 60 7.81 4.90 -11.93
C THR A 60 6.83 6.06 -12.11
N ALA A 61 5.98 6.01 -13.13
CA ALA A 61 4.92 6.98 -13.35
C ALA A 61 3.55 6.44 -12.93
N ARG A 62 2.80 7.27 -12.21
CA ARG A 62 1.45 7.01 -11.71
C ARG A 62 0.55 8.16 -12.11
N PHE A 63 -0.70 7.86 -12.51
CA PHE A 63 -1.64 8.84 -13.04
C PHE A 63 -2.93 8.84 -12.24
N GLU A 64 -3.45 10.03 -11.91
CA GLU A 64 -4.83 10.23 -11.49
C GLU A 64 -5.47 11.30 -12.37
N ALA A 65 -6.71 11.10 -12.81
CA ALA A 65 -7.42 12.06 -13.65
C ALA A 65 -8.94 11.90 -13.52
N ALA A 66 -9.64 13.01 -13.55
CA ALA A 66 -11.10 13.04 -13.49
C ALA A 66 -11.75 12.40 -14.73
N ASP A 67 -11.10 12.52 -15.89
CA ASP A 67 -11.57 12.00 -17.17
C ASP A 67 -10.45 11.86 -18.21
N GLY A 68 -10.77 11.32 -19.38
CA GLY A 68 -9.82 11.14 -20.49
C GLY A 68 -9.22 12.44 -21.02
N ALA A 69 -9.94 13.56 -20.96
CA ALA A 69 -9.44 14.85 -21.41
C ALA A 69 -8.45 15.48 -20.40
N ALA A 70 -8.50 15.08 -19.12
CA ALA A 70 -7.46 15.40 -18.14
C ALA A 70 -6.26 14.44 -18.26
N LEU A 71 -6.50 13.16 -18.59
CA LEU A 71 -5.47 12.15 -18.73
C LEU A 71 -4.56 12.40 -19.96
N ALA A 72 -5.13 12.76 -21.10
CA ALA A 72 -4.39 12.88 -22.35
C ALA A 72 -3.14 13.79 -22.28
N PRO A 73 -3.18 15.03 -21.72
CA PRO A 73 -1.99 15.87 -21.58
C PRO A 73 -0.98 15.29 -20.59
N LEU A 74 -1.41 14.52 -19.56
CA LEU A 74 -0.50 13.87 -18.63
C LEU A 74 0.29 12.73 -19.30
N ILE A 75 -0.35 12.00 -20.22
CA ILE A 75 0.32 10.97 -21.03
C ILE A 75 1.44 11.61 -21.86
N VAL A 76 1.17 12.74 -22.51
CA VAL A 76 2.16 13.48 -23.30
C VAL A 76 3.33 13.98 -22.43
N ALA A 77 3.03 14.38 -21.20
CA ALA A 77 4.02 14.90 -20.24
C ALA A 77 4.78 13.81 -19.48
N CYS A 78 4.42 12.54 -19.67
CA CYS A 78 5.10 11.45 -18.99
C CYS A 78 6.59 11.43 -19.34
N PRO A 79 7.50 11.44 -18.35
CA PRO A 79 8.93 11.43 -18.59
C PRO A 79 9.35 10.26 -19.52
N PRO A 80 10.20 10.51 -20.51
CA PRO A 80 10.62 9.46 -21.46
C PRO A 80 11.46 8.36 -20.80
N ASP A 81 12.10 8.66 -19.68
CA ASP A 81 12.88 7.76 -18.84
C ASP A 81 12.03 7.01 -17.80
N ALA A 82 10.74 7.31 -17.66
CA ALA A 82 9.84 6.48 -16.88
C ALA A 82 9.74 5.08 -17.49
N ARG A 83 10.30 4.10 -16.76
CA ARG A 83 10.37 2.69 -17.19
C ARG A 83 9.21 1.86 -16.73
N ARG A 84 8.55 2.29 -15.69
CA ARG A 84 7.41 1.61 -15.09
C ARG A 84 6.20 2.52 -15.08
N ILE A 85 5.05 1.96 -15.44
CA ILE A 85 3.75 2.64 -15.41
C ILE A 85 2.85 1.84 -14.48
N VAL A 86 2.33 2.48 -13.44
CA VAL A 86 1.36 1.86 -12.52
C VAL A 86 -0.04 2.41 -12.80
N VAL A 87 -1.00 1.50 -12.99
CA VAL A 87 -2.38 1.82 -13.31
C VAL A 87 -3.26 1.31 -12.17
N HIS A 88 -3.96 2.20 -11.49
CA HIS A 88 -4.88 1.88 -10.41
C HIS A 88 -6.36 2.16 -10.77
N ARG A 89 -6.61 2.86 -11.88
CA ARG A 89 -7.95 3.07 -12.44
C ARG A 89 -8.11 2.29 -13.74
N ALA A 90 -8.94 1.26 -13.74
CA ALA A 90 -9.12 0.38 -14.89
C ALA A 90 -9.49 1.13 -16.20
N TRP A 91 -10.24 2.24 -16.11
CA TRP A 91 -10.63 3.03 -17.27
C TRP A 91 -9.44 3.70 -17.99
N MET A 92 -8.33 3.95 -17.30
CA MET A 92 -7.11 4.54 -17.88
C MET A 92 -6.31 3.54 -18.73
N LEU A 93 -6.50 2.24 -18.51
CA LEU A 93 -5.65 1.19 -19.06
C LEU A 93 -5.56 1.26 -20.59
N LEU A 94 -6.69 1.41 -21.27
CA LEU A 94 -6.72 1.45 -22.74
C LEU A 94 -5.93 2.65 -23.27
N ALA A 95 -6.09 3.83 -22.68
CA ALA A 95 -5.38 5.05 -23.11
C ALA A 95 -3.87 4.91 -22.89
N LEU A 96 -3.45 4.38 -21.74
CA LEU A 96 -2.03 4.19 -21.41
C LEU A 96 -1.38 3.09 -22.26
N THR A 97 -2.05 1.97 -22.52
CA THR A 97 -1.51 0.90 -23.37
C THR A 97 -1.49 1.29 -24.86
N THR A 98 -2.36 2.21 -25.28
CA THR A 98 -2.33 2.77 -26.64
C THR A 98 -1.18 3.77 -26.82
N ALA A 99 -0.92 4.60 -25.80
CA ALA A 99 0.11 5.63 -25.84
C ALA A 99 1.52 5.09 -25.64
N PHE A 100 1.67 4.03 -24.86
CA PHE A 100 2.96 3.44 -24.49
C PHE A 100 3.00 1.97 -24.91
N SER A 101 4.18 1.53 -25.39
CA SER A 101 4.43 0.09 -25.59
C SER A 101 4.67 -0.56 -24.23
N LEU A 102 3.65 -1.19 -23.66
CA LEU A 102 3.66 -1.71 -22.30
C LEU A 102 3.70 -3.25 -22.27
N ILE A 103 4.53 -3.80 -21.39
CA ILE A 103 4.54 -5.25 -21.03
C ILE A 103 4.10 -5.38 -19.57
N PRO A 104 3.10 -6.23 -19.26
CA PRO A 104 2.68 -6.47 -17.89
C PRO A 104 3.82 -6.99 -17.00
N GLU A 105 3.90 -6.49 -15.77
CA GLU A 105 4.80 -6.99 -14.73
C GLU A 105 4.01 -7.88 -13.76
N GLN A 106 4.07 -9.19 -13.93
CA GLN A 106 3.28 -10.15 -13.16
C GLN A 106 3.49 -10.10 -11.64
N ARG A 107 4.62 -9.54 -11.16
CA ARG A 107 4.96 -9.51 -9.73
C ARG A 107 4.42 -8.29 -8.98
N SER A 108 3.93 -7.29 -9.69
CA SER A 108 3.52 -6.01 -9.10
C SER A 108 2.00 -5.79 -9.10
N GLU A 109 1.22 -6.77 -9.55
CA GLU A 109 -0.22 -6.72 -9.41
C GLU A 109 -0.60 -6.89 -7.94
N SER A 110 -1.35 -5.95 -7.40
CA SER A 110 -1.79 -5.94 -6.01
C SER A 110 -3.28 -5.68 -5.93
N VAL A 111 -3.91 -6.26 -4.94
CA VAL A 111 -5.33 -6.02 -4.64
C VAL A 111 -5.37 -5.18 -3.38
N PHE A 112 -6.03 -4.05 -3.45
CA PHE A 112 -6.23 -3.17 -2.32
C PHE A 112 -7.59 -3.42 -1.70
N PHE A 113 -7.60 -3.55 -0.38
CA PHE A 113 -8.79 -3.70 0.43
C PHE A 113 -8.86 -2.53 1.41
N GLU A 114 -10.06 -2.12 1.73
CA GLU A 114 -10.33 -1.16 2.79
C GLU A 114 -11.35 -1.74 3.78
N THR A 115 -11.35 -1.26 4.99
CA THR A 115 -12.44 -1.56 5.94
C THR A 115 -12.70 -0.37 6.85
N ALA A 116 -13.97 -0.04 7.01
CA ALA A 116 -14.46 0.92 8.00
C ALA A 116 -14.90 0.22 9.31
N ALA A 117 -15.04 -1.11 9.29
CA ALA A 117 -15.40 -1.90 10.46
C ALA A 117 -14.79 -3.30 10.36
N VAL A 118 -14.30 -3.81 11.49
CA VAL A 118 -13.77 -5.17 11.58
C VAL A 118 -14.92 -6.14 11.81
N ALA A 119 -15.02 -7.19 11.00
CA ALA A 119 -16.06 -8.21 11.12
C ALA A 119 -15.88 -9.11 12.35
N LEU A 120 -14.66 -9.18 12.89
CA LEU A 120 -14.31 -10.03 14.02
C LEU A 120 -13.78 -9.18 15.17
N PRO A 121 -14.10 -9.54 16.45
CA PRO A 121 -13.54 -8.86 17.59
C PRO A 121 -12.02 -9.06 17.67
N ALA A 122 -11.34 -8.11 18.30
CA ALA A 122 -9.92 -8.26 18.63
C ALA A 122 -9.73 -9.52 19.49
N SER A 123 -8.74 -10.35 19.16
CA SER A 123 -8.44 -11.55 19.91
C SER A 123 -7.66 -11.23 21.19
N PRO A 124 -8.06 -11.72 22.35
CA PRO A 124 -7.31 -11.50 23.60
C PRO A 124 -5.93 -12.17 23.60
N THR A 125 -5.67 -13.12 22.71
CA THR A 125 -4.36 -13.75 22.56
C THR A 125 -3.38 -12.95 21.71
N VAL A 126 -3.85 -11.89 21.01
CA VAL A 126 -3.04 -11.00 20.22
C VAL A 126 -2.72 -9.75 21.03
N ARG A 127 -1.45 -9.40 21.14
CA ARG A 127 -1.02 -8.19 21.82
C ARG A 127 -0.08 -7.34 20.97
N LEU A 128 0.01 -6.07 21.31
CA LEU A 128 1.03 -5.18 20.76
C LEU A 128 2.41 -5.69 21.23
N LEU A 129 3.34 -5.80 20.28
CA LEU A 129 4.73 -6.12 20.55
C LEU A 129 5.51 -4.83 20.81
N THR A 130 6.45 -4.89 21.74
CA THR A 130 7.25 -3.76 22.18
C THR A 130 8.74 -4.08 22.09
N ILE A 131 9.59 -3.12 22.40
CA ILE A 131 11.04 -3.32 22.41
C ILE A 131 11.46 -4.50 23.32
N ALA A 132 10.70 -4.78 24.39
CA ALA A 132 10.95 -5.91 25.27
C ALA A 132 10.82 -7.28 24.57
N ASP A 133 10.14 -7.33 23.43
CA ASP A 133 9.94 -8.55 22.65
C ASP A 133 11.03 -8.77 21.60
N ALA A 134 12.00 -7.85 21.48
CA ALA A 134 12.99 -7.88 20.39
C ALA A 134 13.78 -9.19 20.32
N ALA A 135 14.15 -9.78 21.46
CA ALA A 135 14.85 -11.06 21.51
C ALA A 135 14.00 -12.22 20.96
N ILE A 136 12.70 -12.26 21.32
CA ILE A 136 11.76 -13.27 20.86
C ILE A 136 11.51 -13.13 19.35
N VAL A 137 11.35 -11.89 18.88
CA VAL A 137 11.16 -11.60 17.45
C VAL A 137 12.41 -12.00 16.65
N ALA A 138 13.60 -11.66 17.14
CA ALA A 138 14.87 -12.02 16.51
C ALA A 138 15.02 -13.55 16.36
N ALA A 139 14.64 -14.31 17.39
CA ALA A 139 14.69 -15.76 17.38
C ALA A 139 13.66 -16.42 16.43
N SER A 140 12.61 -15.68 16.05
CA SER A 140 11.55 -16.21 15.16
C SER A 140 11.89 -16.17 13.68
N ALA A 141 13.01 -15.55 13.28
CA ALA A 141 13.46 -15.34 11.89
C ALA A 141 12.38 -14.72 10.97
N THR A 142 11.54 -13.87 11.51
CA THR A 142 10.50 -13.12 10.79
C THR A 142 10.64 -11.62 11.05
N MET A 143 9.86 -10.75 10.39
CA MET A 143 9.95 -9.28 10.47
C MET A 143 11.37 -8.73 10.17
N GLY A 144 12.14 -9.36 9.26
CA GLY A 144 13.53 -8.97 9.03
C GLY A 144 14.46 -9.25 10.22
N GLY A 145 14.09 -10.17 11.11
CA GLY A 145 14.79 -10.45 12.36
C GLY A 145 14.69 -9.30 13.37
N GLY A 146 15.59 -9.30 14.36
CA GLY A 146 15.57 -8.28 15.41
C GLY A 146 15.79 -6.86 14.89
N LYS A 147 16.66 -6.67 13.88
CA LYS A 147 16.91 -5.34 13.31
C LYS A 147 15.68 -4.77 12.63
N GLY A 148 15.05 -5.50 11.72
CA GLY A 148 13.84 -5.03 11.01
C GLY A 148 12.68 -4.73 11.94
N PHE A 149 12.54 -5.48 13.04
CA PHE A 149 11.56 -5.19 14.08
C PHE A 149 11.85 -3.86 14.80
N LEU A 150 13.10 -3.61 15.19
CA LEU A 150 13.49 -2.37 15.84
C LEU A 150 13.36 -1.17 14.89
N ASP A 151 13.73 -1.33 13.63
CA ASP A 151 13.53 -0.31 12.59
C ASP A 151 12.04 0.03 12.42
N ALA A 152 11.16 -0.97 12.41
CA ALA A 152 9.71 -0.76 12.34
C ALA A 152 9.18 0.03 13.56
N LEU A 153 9.63 -0.31 14.77
CA LEU A 153 9.27 0.45 15.99
C LEU A 153 9.78 1.90 15.93
N ALA A 154 11.01 2.11 15.45
CA ALA A 154 11.60 3.45 15.32
C ALA A 154 10.84 4.32 14.30
N GLN A 155 10.25 3.71 13.27
CA GLN A 155 9.38 4.37 12.30
C GLN A 155 7.94 4.61 12.83
N GLY A 156 7.65 4.22 14.07
CA GLY A 156 6.33 4.35 14.67
C GLY A 156 5.33 3.28 14.23
N PHE A 157 5.78 2.22 13.55
CA PHE A 157 4.93 1.10 13.20
C PHE A 157 4.51 0.31 14.46
N ARG A 158 3.38 -0.32 14.39
CA ARG A 158 2.76 -1.01 15.52
C ARG A 158 2.62 -2.50 15.21
N PRO A 159 3.59 -3.33 15.56
CA PRO A 159 3.52 -4.77 15.36
C PRO A 159 2.63 -5.43 16.44
N PHE A 160 1.74 -6.31 16.00
CA PHE A 160 0.89 -7.15 16.84
C PHE A 160 1.28 -8.61 16.67
N GLY A 161 1.24 -9.40 17.73
CA GLY A 161 1.62 -10.79 17.66
C GLY A 161 0.94 -11.71 18.67
N VAL A 162 1.02 -13.00 18.36
CA VAL A 162 0.67 -14.10 19.27
C VAL A 162 1.96 -14.80 19.68
N LEU A 163 2.17 -14.91 20.98
CA LEU A 163 3.31 -15.63 21.54
C LEU A 163 2.83 -16.89 22.24
N THR A 164 3.62 -17.94 22.16
CA THR A 164 3.44 -19.20 22.90
C THR A 164 4.81 -19.74 23.24
N ASP A 165 5.06 -20.05 24.50
CA ASP A 165 6.33 -20.60 25.00
C ASP A 165 7.54 -19.76 24.53
N ASP A 166 7.47 -18.45 24.73
CA ASP A 166 8.48 -17.47 24.31
C ASP A 166 8.83 -17.52 22.80
N ARG A 167 7.89 -17.92 21.98
CA ARG A 167 7.99 -17.91 20.52
C ARG A 167 6.91 -17.09 19.89
N LEU A 168 7.29 -16.27 18.90
CA LEU A 168 6.32 -15.60 18.04
C LEU A 168 5.77 -16.59 17.03
N ILE A 169 4.46 -16.84 17.05
CA ILE A 169 3.80 -17.81 16.18
C ILE A 169 2.92 -17.17 15.10
N ALA A 170 2.53 -15.92 15.29
CA ALA A 170 1.84 -15.13 14.26
C ALA A 170 2.05 -13.64 14.52
N HIS A 171 2.08 -12.84 13.47
CA HIS A 171 2.11 -11.38 13.59
C HIS A 171 1.46 -10.68 12.40
N ALA A 172 1.14 -9.40 12.61
CA ALA A 172 0.84 -8.40 11.59
C ALA A 172 1.36 -7.04 12.09
N ILE A 173 1.60 -6.11 11.18
CA ILE A 173 2.11 -4.78 11.49
C ILE A 173 1.11 -3.74 10.99
N ALA A 174 0.73 -2.76 11.83
CA ALA A 174 0.11 -1.54 11.37
C ALA A 174 1.22 -0.56 10.99
N ALA A 175 1.27 -0.17 9.73
CA ALA A 175 2.24 0.76 9.18
C ALA A 175 1.52 1.97 8.57
N ASN A 176 2.09 3.16 8.78
CA ASN A 176 1.54 4.36 8.17
C ASN A 176 1.70 4.29 6.64
N ALA A 177 0.60 4.28 5.91
CA ALA A 177 0.63 4.40 4.46
C ALA A 177 0.52 5.88 4.05
N THR A 178 -0.51 6.57 4.55
CA THR A 178 -0.73 8.00 4.32
C THR A 178 -1.14 8.69 5.62
N ASP A 179 -1.51 9.97 5.56
CA ASP A 179 -2.04 10.67 6.73
C ASP A 179 -3.46 10.22 7.12
N TRP A 180 -4.15 9.51 6.23
CA TRP A 180 -5.53 9.05 6.42
C TRP A 180 -5.65 7.54 6.56
N THR A 181 -4.68 6.80 6.03
CA THR A 181 -4.73 5.35 5.96
C THR A 181 -3.53 4.71 6.65
N GLU A 182 -3.75 3.54 7.23
CA GLU A 182 -2.69 2.66 7.70
C GLU A 182 -2.87 1.26 7.12
N GLU A 183 -1.78 0.64 6.77
CA GLU A 183 -1.77 -0.69 6.17
C GLU A 183 -1.56 -1.77 7.23
N VAL A 184 -2.40 -2.81 7.16
CA VAL A 184 -2.12 -4.07 7.84
C VAL A 184 -1.20 -4.89 6.94
N MET A 185 0.08 -4.85 7.22
CA MET A 185 1.12 -5.49 6.41
C MET A 185 1.90 -6.57 7.16
N SER A 186 2.80 -7.24 6.45
CA SER A 186 3.73 -8.23 7.00
C SER A 186 3.03 -9.35 7.77
N VAL A 187 1.87 -9.81 7.27
CA VAL A 187 1.10 -10.87 7.93
C VAL A 187 1.79 -12.21 7.80
N TRP A 188 2.13 -12.81 8.93
CA TRP A 188 2.82 -14.08 8.96
C TRP A 188 2.26 -15.02 10.03
N THR A 189 2.32 -16.31 9.76
CA THR A 189 2.03 -17.38 10.73
C THR A 189 3.05 -18.51 10.56
N ALA A 190 3.61 -18.96 11.68
CA ALA A 190 4.56 -20.06 11.72
C ALA A 190 3.99 -21.26 10.96
N PRO A 191 4.77 -21.94 10.08
CA PRO A 191 4.25 -22.99 9.20
C PRO A 191 3.46 -24.09 9.93
N ARG A 192 3.94 -24.54 11.07
CA ARG A 192 3.29 -25.59 11.90
C ARG A 192 2.02 -25.10 12.62
N MET A 193 1.76 -23.81 12.64
CA MET A 193 0.63 -23.17 13.33
C MET A 193 -0.44 -22.66 12.36
N ARG A 194 -0.25 -22.85 11.05
CA ARG A 194 -1.20 -22.45 10.01
C ARG A 194 -2.50 -23.26 10.12
N GLY A 195 -3.57 -22.72 9.52
CA GLY A 195 -4.89 -23.35 9.55
C GLY A 195 -5.66 -23.18 10.87
N ARG A 196 -5.09 -22.50 11.88
CA ARG A 196 -5.68 -22.32 13.22
C ARG A 196 -6.32 -20.93 13.44
N GLY A 197 -6.52 -20.15 12.39
CA GLY A 197 -7.15 -18.82 12.49
C GLY A 197 -6.21 -17.70 12.99
N LEU A 198 -4.93 -17.97 13.27
CA LEU A 198 -4.01 -17.00 13.86
C LEU A 198 -3.79 -15.77 12.97
N ALA A 199 -3.63 -15.96 11.64
CA ALA A 199 -3.52 -14.84 10.71
C ALA A 199 -4.75 -13.93 10.78
N THR A 200 -5.94 -14.52 10.79
CA THR A 200 -7.20 -13.78 10.92
C THR A 200 -7.26 -13.02 12.26
N ALA A 201 -6.81 -13.62 13.35
CA ALA A 201 -6.80 -12.98 14.67
C ALA A 201 -5.85 -11.77 14.72
N VAL A 202 -4.62 -11.89 14.21
CA VAL A 202 -3.67 -10.78 14.21
C VAL A 202 -4.13 -9.65 13.28
N VAL A 203 -4.67 -9.97 12.10
CA VAL A 203 -5.20 -8.98 11.16
C VAL A 203 -6.39 -8.23 11.75
N ALA A 204 -7.36 -8.94 12.35
CA ALA A 204 -8.52 -8.32 12.98
C ALA A 204 -8.11 -7.37 14.12
N THR A 205 -7.19 -7.81 14.99
CA THR A 205 -6.71 -6.97 16.11
C THR A 205 -5.95 -5.75 15.63
N THR A 206 -5.09 -5.90 14.61
CA THR A 206 -4.34 -4.79 14.01
C THR A 206 -5.27 -3.79 13.34
N ALA A 207 -6.24 -4.25 12.54
CA ALA A 207 -7.23 -3.39 11.91
C ALA A 207 -8.11 -2.66 12.93
N ALA A 208 -8.55 -3.34 13.99
CA ALA A 208 -9.30 -2.70 15.08
C ALA A 208 -8.49 -1.60 15.79
N ASP A 209 -7.18 -1.78 15.94
CA ASP A 209 -6.29 -0.76 16.48
C ASP A 209 -6.17 0.46 15.55
N ILE A 210 -6.05 0.25 14.23
CA ILE A 210 -6.04 1.32 13.22
C ILE A 210 -7.34 2.14 13.31
N LEU A 211 -8.49 1.47 13.27
CA LEU A 211 -9.80 2.12 13.30
C LEU A 211 -10.04 2.90 14.60
N ARG A 212 -9.58 2.40 15.77
CA ARG A 212 -9.65 3.15 17.05
C ARG A 212 -8.85 4.47 17.03
N ARG A 213 -7.89 4.61 16.13
CA ARG A 213 -7.10 5.83 15.93
C ARG A 213 -7.68 6.72 14.83
N ASN A 214 -8.94 6.49 14.43
CA ASN A 214 -9.64 7.23 13.38
C ASN A 214 -8.89 7.23 12.03
N ARG A 215 -8.24 6.11 11.69
CA ARG A 215 -7.60 5.88 10.39
C ARG A 215 -8.39 4.83 9.61
N THR A 216 -8.38 4.91 8.30
CA THR A 216 -8.88 3.82 7.45
C THR A 216 -7.85 2.71 7.40
N ALA A 217 -8.27 1.49 7.70
CA ALA A 217 -7.41 0.33 7.55
C ALA A 217 -7.42 -0.13 6.08
N ILE A 218 -6.24 -0.30 5.52
CA ILE A 218 -6.06 -0.90 4.20
C ILE A 218 -5.27 -2.21 4.31
N TYR A 219 -5.40 -3.05 3.30
CA TYR A 219 -4.71 -4.33 3.20
C TYR A 219 -4.30 -4.57 1.76
N VAL A 220 -3.02 -4.80 1.52
CA VAL A 220 -2.48 -5.05 0.19
C VAL A 220 -2.05 -6.50 0.07
N ALA A 221 -2.44 -7.16 -1.01
CA ALA A 221 -2.01 -8.52 -1.31
C ALA A 221 -1.80 -8.68 -2.81
N ALA A 222 -0.75 -9.39 -3.21
CA ALA A 222 -0.59 -9.78 -4.60
C ALA A 222 -1.82 -10.57 -5.08
N VAL A 223 -2.27 -10.36 -6.33
CA VAL A 223 -3.42 -11.07 -6.89
C VAL A 223 -3.27 -12.59 -6.86
N THR A 224 -2.06 -13.09 -6.90
CA THR A 224 -1.74 -14.52 -6.80
C THR A 224 -1.75 -15.04 -5.36
N ASN A 225 -1.71 -14.17 -4.34
CA ASN A 225 -1.70 -14.58 -2.93
C ASN A 225 -3.12 -14.76 -2.37
N LEU A 226 -3.81 -15.78 -2.88
CA LEU A 226 -5.18 -16.10 -2.49
C LEU A 226 -5.35 -16.37 -0.99
N ALA A 227 -4.30 -16.88 -0.32
CA ALA A 227 -4.35 -17.13 1.11
C ALA A 227 -4.47 -15.81 1.90
N SER A 228 -3.68 -14.81 1.56
CA SER A 228 -3.71 -13.46 2.14
C SER A 228 -5.06 -12.78 1.87
N GLN A 229 -5.55 -12.83 0.63
CA GLN A 229 -6.85 -12.25 0.25
C GLN A 229 -8.01 -12.86 1.05
N ARG A 230 -8.00 -14.18 1.27
CA ARG A 230 -9.02 -14.85 2.11
C ARG A 230 -8.98 -14.37 3.58
N VAL A 231 -7.80 -14.09 4.11
CA VAL A 231 -7.67 -13.51 5.47
C VAL A 231 -8.30 -12.13 5.50
N ALA A 232 -7.98 -11.25 4.53
CA ALA A 232 -8.56 -9.92 4.43
C ALA A 232 -10.09 -9.98 4.42
N VAL A 233 -10.68 -10.74 3.50
CA VAL A 233 -12.15 -10.89 3.39
C VAL A 233 -12.78 -11.41 4.70
N LYS A 234 -12.17 -12.42 5.33
CA LYS A 234 -12.68 -12.96 6.62
C LYS A 234 -12.67 -11.94 7.75
N THR A 235 -11.78 -10.97 7.73
CA THR A 235 -11.67 -9.93 8.75
C THR A 235 -12.52 -8.69 8.46
N GLY A 236 -13.27 -8.69 7.35
CA GLY A 236 -14.22 -7.62 7.01
C GLY A 236 -13.69 -6.63 5.98
N PHE A 237 -12.47 -6.83 5.46
CA PHE A 237 -11.99 -6.02 4.36
C PHE A 237 -12.79 -6.31 3.09
N GLN A 238 -13.09 -5.25 2.35
CA GLN A 238 -13.71 -5.31 1.03
C GLN A 238 -12.68 -4.94 -0.03
N ARG A 239 -12.78 -5.57 -1.19
CA ARG A 239 -11.91 -5.24 -2.31
C ARG A 239 -12.23 -3.84 -2.82
N ALA A 240 -11.25 -2.95 -2.79
CA ALA A 240 -11.39 -1.60 -3.31
C ALA A 240 -11.03 -1.54 -4.80
N TYR A 241 -9.81 -1.89 -5.16
CA TYR A 241 -9.34 -1.91 -6.56
C TYR A 241 -8.09 -2.79 -6.72
N GLU A 242 -7.61 -2.91 -7.94
CA GLU A 242 -6.34 -3.54 -8.28
C GLU A 242 -5.39 -2.52 -8.89
N THR A 243 -4.11 -2.64 -8.59
CA THR A 243 -3.06 -1.95 -9.32
C THR A 243 -2.39 -2.92 -10.29
N LEU A 244 -2.16 -2.44 -11.50
CA LEU A 244 -1.45 -3.14 -12.54
C LEU A 244 -0.18 -2.37 -12.87
N ALA A 245 0.96 -3.03 -12.76
CA ALA A 245 2.20 -2.43 -13.16
C ALA A 245 2.67 -2.98 -14.52
N TYR A 246 3.21 -2.09 -15.30
CA TYR A 246 3.72 -2.34 -16.64
C TYR A 246 5.12 -1.80 -16.79
N ARG A 247 5.97 -2.55 -17.47
CA ARG A 247 7.24 -2.07 -17.96
C ARG A 247 7.05 -1.43 -19.34
N ARG A 248 7.50 -0.19 -19.49
CA ARG A 248 7.52 0.52 -20.76
C ARG A 248 8.72 0.03 -21.58
N LEU A 249 8.46 -0.39 -22.82
CA LEU A 249 9.50 -0.63 -23.83
C LEU A 249 10.06 0.69 -24.34
N ARG A 250 11.31 0.67 -24.78
CA ARG A 250 11.97 1.83 -25.39
C ARG A 250 11.40 2.08 -26.77
#